data_422cf336f497995b98cada2cd910bf35
#
_entry.id   422cf336f497995b98cada2cd910bf35
#
_cell.length_a   1.000
_cell.length_b   1.000
_cell.length_c   1.000
_cell.angle_alpha   90.00
_cell.angle_beta   90.00
_cell.angle_gamma   90.00
#
_symmetry.space_group_name_H-M   'P 1'
#
loop_
_entity.id
_entity.type
_entity.pdbx_description
1 polymer ?
#
loop_
_entity_poly.entity_id
_entity_poly.type
_entity_poly.pdbx_seq_one_letter_code
_entity_poly.pdbx_strand_id
1 'polypeptide(L)'
;MTTELHPLGFFLPENTRLLMLGSFPPPRARWSMDFYYPNIQNDMWRILGLIFYGNKDAFLRDKKAFSEEKAKAFCREKGIGIGDTAMEVIRLKANASDKFLEVVRPIDPEKVLFQIPECVAIVVTGQKAMDTLLSVLPGTEEPKVGFSSEFSCMGRTMRLFRMPSSSRAYPRPLEEKAAVYRGMFETLGMV
;
A
#
# COMPACT_ATOMS: atom_id res chain seq x y z
N MET A 1 -18.06 -19.83 7.10
CA MET A 1 -16.71 -19.22 7.21
C MET A 1 -16.89 -17.86 7.86
N THR A 2 -16.02 -17.49 8.78
CA THR A 2 -16.11 -16.20 9.50
C THR A 2 -15.45 -15.11 8.66
N THR A 3 -16.09 -13.94 8.58
CA THR A 3 -15.49 -12.75 7.96
C THR A 3 -14.52 -12.09 8.94
N GLU A 4 -13.47 -11.47 8.40
CA GLU A 4 -12.51 -10.63 9.12
C GLU A 4 -12.71 -9.18 8.70
N LEU A 5 -13.01 -8.29 9.64
CA LEU A 5 -13.03 -6.85 9.41
C LEU A 5 -11.59 -6.33 9.40
N HIS A 6 -11.34 -5.30 8.59
CA HIS A 6 -10.04 -4.65 8.57
C HIS A 6 -9.71 -4.06 9.94
N PRO A 7 -8.59 -4.46 10.58
CA PRO A 7 -8.30 -4.09 11.96
C PRO A 7 -7.74 -2.68 12.13
N LEU A 8 -7.33 -2.02 11.04
CA LEU A 8 -6.79 -0.67 11.03
C LEU A 8 -7.72 0.27 10.27
N GLY A 9 -7.81 1.51 10.72
CA GLY A 9 -8.38 2.60 9.92
C GLY A 9 -7.35 3.17 8.95
N PHE A 10 -7.79 3.87 7.88
CA PHE A 10 -6.88 4.58 6.98
C PHE A 10 -6.02 5.57 7.75
N PHE A 11 -4.74 5.62 7.41
CA PHE A 11 -3.82 6.64 7.91
C PHE A 11 -3.68 7.72 6.83
N LEU A 12 -4.33 8.86 7.03
CA LEU A 12 -4.47 9.94 6.06
C LEU A 12 -3.95 11.25 6.64
N PRO A 13 -2.64 11.54 6.57
CA PRO A 13 -2.11 12.86 6.89
C PRO A 13 -2.80 13.96 6.06
N GLU A 14 -3.02 15.14 6.63
CA GLU A 14 -3.72 16.26 5.96
C GLU A 14 -3.08 16.65 4.62
N ASN A 15 -1.74 16.58 4.55
CA ASN A 15 -0.95 16.86 3.35
C ASN A 15 -0.81 15.67 2.39
N THR A 16 -1.71 14.70 2.43
CA THR A 16 -1.60 13.47 1.60
C THR A 16 -1.69 13.80 0.11
N ARG A 17 -0.59 13.53 -0.62
CA ARG A 17 -0.49 13.63 -2.08
C ARG A 17 -0.51 12.28 -2.79
N LEU A 18 -0.08 11.23 -2.10
CA LEU A 18 -0.05 9.85 -2.59
C LEU A 18 -0.78 8.94 -1.61
N LEU A 19 -1.77 8.18 -2.09
CA LEU A 19 -2.42 7.13 -1.30
C LEU A 19 -1.83 5.76 -1.68
N MET A 20 -1.17 5.10 -0.73
CA MET A 20 -0.63 3.75 -0.91
C MET A 20 -1.63 2.71 -0.40
N LEU A 21 -2.00 1.75 -1.25
CA LEU A 21 -2.97 0.71 -0.94
C LEU A 21 -2.35 -0.68 -1.09
N GLY A 22 -2.40 -1.47 -0.03
CA GLY A 22 -2.21 -2.91 -0.05
C GLY A 22 -3.52 -3.66 -0.28
N SER A 23 -3.52 -4.96 -0.06
CA SER A 23 -4.71 -5.81 -0.17
C SER A 23 -5.48 -5.91 1.14
N PHE A 24 -4.87 -6.54 2.14
CA PHE A 24 -5.37 -6.76 3.49
C PHE A 24 -4.21 -7.23 4.38
N PRO A 25 -4.18 -6.88 5.67
CA PRO A 25 -3.05 -7.25 6.52
C PRO A 25 -2.96 -8.76 6.76
N PRO A 26 -1.74 -9.29 7.01
CA PRO A 26 -1.55 -10.68 7.37
C PRO A 26 -2.17 -10.98 8.75
N PRO A 27 -2.32 -12.26 9.13
CA PRO A 27 -2.77 -12.63 10.47
C PRO A 27 -1.96 -11.95 11.57
N ARG A 28 -2.61 -11.54 12.65
CA ARG A 28 -2.03 -10.74 13.75
C ARG A 28 -0.73 -11.34 14.32
N ALA A 29 -0.60 -12.65 14.35
CA ALA A 29 0.61 -13.35 14.81
C ALA A 29 1.88 -13.03 14.00
N ARG A 30 1.74 -12.41 12.81
CA ARG A 30 2.86 -11.99 11.95
C ARG A 30 3.20 -10.51 12.07
N TRP A 31 2.52 -9.78 12.93
CA TRP A 31 2.74 -8.34 13.08
C TRP A 31 3.93 -8.06 13.98
N SER A 32 4.79 -7.15 13.57
CA SER A 32 5.89 -6.61 14.35
C SER A 32 5.62 -5.19 14.86
N MET A 33 4.54 -4.55 14.38
CA MET A 33 4.04 -3.24 14.83
C MET A 33 2.55 -3.11 14.53
N ASP A 34 1.86 -2.17 15.17
CA ASP A 34 0.42 -1.90 14.97
C ASP A 34 0.17 -0.86 13.88
N PHE A 35 0.73 -1.11 12.70
CA PHE A 35 0.60 -0.25 11.55
C PHE A 35 0.64 -1.05 10.26
N TYR A 36 0.50 -0.41 9.10
CA TYR A 36 0.50 -1.03 7.79
C TYR A 36 1.84 -1.69 7.45
N TYR A 37 1.80 -2.74 6.63
CA TYR A 37 2.97 -3.60 6.29
C TYR A 37 3.70 -4.11 7.53
N PRO A 38 2.96 -4.70 8.49
CA PRO A 38 3.50 -5.02 9.82
C PRO A 38 4.46 -6.19 9.84
N ASN A 39 4.42 -7.06 8.84
CA ASN A 39 5.25 -8.26 8.81
C ASN A 39 6.71 -7.89 8.51
N ILE A 40 7.62 -8.28 9.39
CA ILE A 40 9.06 -8.04 9.23
C ILE A 40 9.65 -8.67 7.95
N GLN A 41 8.94 -9.67 7.39
CA GLN A 41 9.29 -10.29 6.11
C GLN A 41 8.64 -9.59 4.90
N ASN A 42 7.92 -8.46 5.09
CA ASN A 42 7.49 -7.60 4.01
C ASN A 42 8.55 -6.52 3.77
N ASP A 43 8.84 -6.23 2.51
CA ASP A 43 9.93 -5.31 2.15
C ASP A 43 9.50 -3.85 2.02
N MET A 44 8.23 -3.49 2.20
CA MET A 44 7.76 -2.11 1.96
C MET A 44 8.60 -1.07 2.69
N TRP A 45 8.77 -1.22 3.99
CA TRP A 45 9.56 -0.26 4.78
C TRP A 45 11.05 -0.27 4.43
N ARG A 46 11.58 -1.40 3.91
CA ARG A 46 12.97 -1.47 3.39
C ARG A 46 13.10 -0.79 2.04
N ILE A 47 12.10 -0.93 1.17
CA ILE A 47 12.03 -0.21 -0.12
C ILE A 47 12.04 1.30 0.14
N LEU A 48 11.16 1.78 1.00
CA LEU A 48 11.09 3.20 1.38
C LEU A 48 12.38 3.69 2.05
N GLY A 49 12.98 2.87 2.91
CA GLY A 49 14.26 3.15 3.55
C GLY A 49 15.39 3.34 2.53
N LEU A 50 15.49 2.47 1.54
CA LEU A 50 16.48 2.60 0.46
C LEU A 50 16.25 3.86 -0.39
N ILE A 51 15.00 4.16 -0.72
CA ILE A 51 14.66 5.29 -1.59
C ILE A 51 14.98 6.62 -0.92
N PHE A 52 14.52 6.82 0.30
CA PHE A 52 14.53 8.13 0.95
C PHE A 52 15.74 8.36 1.86
N TYR A 53 16.38 7.29 2.35
CA TYR A 53 17.47 7.37 3.32
C TYR A 53 18.74 6.63 2.88
N GLY A 54 18.73 5.92 1.75
CA GLY A 54 19.85 5.05 1.35
C GLY A 54 20.12 3.91 2.31
N ASN A 55 19.18 3.60 3.20
CA ASN A 55 19.32 2.61 4.27
C ASN A 55 18.06 1.75 4.39
N LYS A 56 18.16 0.49 4.01
CA LYS A 56 17.04 -0.47 4.09
C LYS A 56 16.51 -0.69 5.52
N ASP A 57 17.30 -0.39 6.52
CA ASP A 57 16.99 -0.62 7.92
C ASP A 57 16.51 0.65 8.66
N ALA A 58 16.29 1.75 7.93
CA ALA A 58 15.89 3.05 8.48
C ALA A 58 14.64 2.98 9.38
N PHE A 59 13.70 2.12 9.04
CA PHE A 59 12.43 1.96 9.77
C PHE A 59 12.45 0.87 10.83
N LEU A 60 13.56 0.19 11.04
CA LEU A 60 13.65 -0.80 12.10
C LEU A 60 13.65 -0.13 13.49
N ARG A 61 12.91 -0.72 14.42
CA ARG A 61 13.06 -0.51 15.86
C ARG A 61 14.19 -1.36 16.40
N ASP A 62 14.22 -2.63 15.98
CA ASP A 62 15.21 -3.63 16.30
C ASP A 62 15.28 -4.68 15.18
N LYS A 63 16.11 -5.72 15.34
CA LYS A 63 16.30 -6.76 14.30
C LYS A 63 15.02 -7.52 13.92
N LYS A 64 14.00 -7.50 14.77
CA LYS A 64 12.77 -8.30 14.64
C LYS A 64 11.51 -7.48 14.41
N ALA A 65 11.59 -6.15 14.47
CA ALA A 65 10.42 -5.30 14.41
C ALA A 65 10.68 -3.97 13.69
N PHE A 66 9.68 -3.50 12.96
CA PHE A 66 9.61 -2.12 12.47
C PHE A 66 9.17 -1.18 13.59
N SER A 67 9.49 0.11 13.41
CA SER A 67 9.05 1.20 14.28
C SER A 67 7.81 1.86 13.71
N GLU A 68 6.68 1.69 14.37
CA GLU A 68 5.43 2.38 14.03
C GLU A 68 5.59 3.91 14.04
N GLU A 69 6.30 4.44 15.03
CA GLU A 69 6.57 5.87 15.17
C GLU A 69 7.32 6.43 13.97
N LYS A 70 8.43 5.79 13.57
CA LYS A 70 9.22 6.19 12.39
C LYS A 70 8.39 6.11 11.11
N ALA A 71 7.60 5.04 10.96
CA ALA A 71 6.75 4.83 9.80
C ALA A 71 5.68 5.92 9.68
N LYS A 72 4.97 6.24 10.76
CA LYS A 72 3.95 7.30 10.80
C LYS A 72 4.55 8.70 10.61
N ALA A 73 5.70 8.98 11.23
CA ALA A 73 6.41 10.26 11.06
C ALA A 73 6.81 10.48 9.59
N PHE A 74 7.39 9.46 8.95
CA PHE A 74 7.73 9.49 7.53
C PHE A 74 6.50 9.76 6.64
N CYS A 75 5.40 9.06 6.88
CA CYS A 75 4.18 9.25 6.08
C CYS A 75 3.64 10.69 6.21
N ARG A 76 3.65 11.28 7.41
CA ARG A 76 3.28 12.69 7.61
C ARG A 76 4.23 13.64 6.90
N GLU A 77 5.54 13.43 7.03
CA GLU A 77 6.56 14.27 6.38
C GLU A 77 6.43 14.25 4.86
N LYS A 78 6.20 13.07 4.27
CA LYS A 78 6.19 12.89 2.81
C LYS A 78 4.80 13.05 2.17
N GLY A 79 3.74 13.27 2.95
CA GLY A 79 2.39 13.36 2.41
C GLY A 79 1.91 12.03 1.81
N ILE A 80 2.17 10.93 2.52
CA ILE A 80 1.77 9.58 2.11
C ILE A 80 0.63 9.10 3.01
N GLY A 81 -0.55 8.90 2.41
CA GLY A 81 -1.64 8.15 3.03
C GLY A 81 -1.44 6.65 2.83
N ILE A 82 -1.87 5.85 3.79
CA ILE A 82 -1.78 4.38 3.70
C ILE A 82 -3.12 3.75 4.09
N GLY A 83 -3.49 2.71 3.33
CA GLY A 83 -4.64 1.86 3.57
C GLY A 83 -4.53 0.53 2.84
N ASP A 84 -5.63 -0.19 2.82
CA ASP A 84 -5.79 -1.40 2.04
C ASP A 84 -7.06 -1.33 1.18
N THR A 85 -7.13 -2.13 0.12
CA THR A 85 -8.26 -2.13 -0.82
C THR A 85 -9.42 -2.99 -0.34
N ALA A 86 -9.22 -3.91 0.61
CA ALA A 86 -10.27 -4.72 1.20
C ALA A 86 -10.56 -4.30 2.64
N MET A 87 -11.84 -4.06 2.94
CA MET A 87 -12.32 -3.66 4.27
C MET A 87 -12.88 -4.84 5.06
N GLU A 88 -13.27 -5.90 4.38
CA GLU A 88 -13.76 -7.14 4.96
C GLU A 88 -13.43 -8.30 4.03
N VAL A 89 -12.92 -9.39 4.58
CA VAL A 89 -12.49 -10.57 3.83
C VAL A 89 -12.92 -11.87 4.50
N ILE A 90 -12.95 -12.96 3.71
CA ILE A 90 -12.90 -14.33 4.21
C ILE A 90 -11.51 -14.87 3.94
N ARG A 91 -10.82 -15.33 4.97
CA ARG A 91 -9.51 -15.95 4.84
C ARG A 91 -9.66 -17.46 4.71
N LEU A 92 -9.44 -17.97 3.51
CA LEU A 92 -9.61 -19.40 3.19
C LEU A 92 -8.52 -20.29 3.79
N LYS A 93 -7.35 -19.71 4.12
CA LYS A 93 -6.22 -20.40 4.77
C LYS A 93 -5.57 -19.48 5.78
N ALA A 94 -5.13 -20.03 6.90
CA ALA A 94 -4.42 -19.30 7.98
C ALA A 94 -2.98 -18.97 7.59
N ASN A 95 -2.78 -18.28 6.44
CA ASN A 95 -1.46 -17.82 5.98
C ASN A 95 -1.52 -16.34 5.52
N ALA A 96 -0.39 -15.78 5.13
CA ALA A 96 -0.28 -14.40 4.71
C ALA A 96 -0.44 -14.20 3.17
N SER A 97 -0.87 -15.22 2.45
CA SER A 97 -0.99 -15.15 0.99
C SER A 97 -2.33 -14.56 0.57
N ASP A 98 -2.30 -13.48 -0.18
CA ASP A 98 -3.48 -12.81 -0.75
C ASP A 98 -4.31 -13.71 -1.67
N LYS A 99 -3.68 -14.77 -2.23
CA LYS A 99 -4.35 -15.77 -3.07
C LYS A 99 -5.54 -16.44 -2.36
N PHE A 100 -5.50 -16.51 -1.04
CA PHE A 100 -6.52 -17.16 -0.21
C PHE A 100 -7.41 -16.16 0.53
N LEU A 101 -7.45 -14.90 0.08
CA LEU A 101 -8.38 -13.89 0.54
C LEU A 101 -9.54 -13.75 -0.45
N GLU A 102 -10.76 -13.92 0.05
CA GLU A 102 -11.98 -13.56 -0.66
C GLU A 102 -12.48 -12.22 -0.12
N VAL A 103 -12.56 -11.22 -0.99
CA VAL A 103 -12.99 -9.88 -0.59
C VAL A 103 -14.50 -9.84 -0.50
N VAL A 104 -15.01 -9.56 0.69
CA VAL A 104 -16.45 -9.40 0.97
C VAL A 104 -16.86 -7.94 0.77
N ARG A 105 -16.05 -7.01 1.27
CA ARG A 105 -16.29 -5.58 1.15
C ARG A 105 -15.02 -4.84 0.74
N PRO A 106 -14.99 -4.27 -0.49
CA PRO A 106 -13.88 -3.45 -0.93
C PRO A 106 -13.90 -2.05 -0.29
N ILE A 107 -12.83 -1.30 -0.52
CA ILE A 107 -12.72 0.14 -0.22
C ILE A 107 -13.84 0.92 -0.92
N ASP A 108 -14.23 2.05 -0.33
CA ASP A 108 -14.99 3.11 -0.97
C ASP A 108 -14.01 4.25 -1.33
N PRO A 109 -13.54 4.33 -2.60
CA PRO A 109 -12.54 5.31 -3.01
C PRO A 109 -12.99 6.75 -2.84
N GLU A 110 -14.27 7.05 -3.10
CA GLU A 110 -14.81 8.42 -2.98
C GLU A 110 -14.75 8.90 -1.53
N LYS A 111 -15.16 8.05 -0.59
CA LYS A 111 -15.08 8.35 0.84
C LYS A 111 -13.66 8.64 1.33
N VAL A 112 -12.68 7.87 0.84
CA VAL A 112 -11.28 8.05 1.24
C VAL A 112 -10.72 9.30 0.59
N LEU A 113 -10.90 9.48 -0.72
CA LEU A 113 -10.37 10.62 -1.47
C LEU A 113 -11.00 11.97 -1.08
N PHE A 114 -12.24 11.94 -0.58
CA PHE A 114 -12.88 13.15 -0.02
C PHE A 114 -12.10 13.72 1.19
N GLN A 115 -11.47 12.87 1.99
CA GLN A 115 -10.69 13.27 3.17
C GLN A 115 -9.29 13.80 2.82
N ILE A 116 -8.81 13.55 1.59
CA ILE A 116 -7.46 13.93 1.13
C ILE A 116 -7.55 14.68 -0.22
N PRO A 117 -8.06 15.91 -0.22
CA PRO A 117 -8.32 16.67 -1.44
C PRO A 117 -7.05 16.95 -2.27
N GLU A 118 -5.87 16.98 -1.66
CA GLU A 118 -4.59 17.22 -2.34
C GLU A 118 -3.98 15.94 -2.97
N CYS A 119 -4.60 14.77 -2.75
CA CYS A 119 -4.12 13.51 -3.31
C CYS A 119 -4.21 13.54 -4.84
N VAL A 120 -3.08 13.28 -5.50
CA VAL A 120 -2.96 13.30 -6.99
C VAL A 120 -2.74 11.91 -7.56
N ALA A 121 -2.44 10.92 -6.73
CA ALA A 121 -2.17 9.57 -7.18
C ALA A 121 -2.55 8.51 -6.13
N ILE A 122 -2.96 7.36 -6.64
CA ILE A 122 -3.06 6.12 -5.87
C ILE A 122 -1.98 5.17 -6.37
N VAL A 123 -1.30 4.47 -5.47
CA VAL A 123 -0.44 3.34 -5.81
C VAL A 123 -0.98 2.07 -5.17
N VAL A 124 -1.10 1.01 -5.94
CA VAL A 124 -1.44 -0.33 -5.44
C VAL A 124 -0.24 -1.26 -5.53
N THR A 125 -0.11 -2.11 -4.51
CA THR A 125 0.98 -3.04 -4.36
C THR A 125 0.48 -4.47 -4.41
N GLY A 126 0.76 -5.16 -5.53
CA GLY A 126 0.33 -6.53 -5.77
C GLY A 126 -1.00 -6.65 -6.53
N GLN A 127 -1.24 -7.85 -7.09
CA GLN A 127 -2.37 -8.11 -7.97
C GLN A 127 -3.72 -8.04 -7.24
N LYS A 128 -3.83 -8.66 -6.07
CA LYS A 128 -5.09 -8.68 -5.31
C LYS A 128 -5.59 -7.26 -4.98
N ALA A 129 -4.67 -6.35 -4.60
CA ALA A 129 -5.00 -4.96 -4.34
C ALA A 129 -5.50 -4.26 -5.62
N MET A 130 -4.86 -4.52 -6.76
CA MET A 130 -5.26 -3.98 -8.05
C MET A 130 -6.66 -4.47 -8.45
N ASP A 131 -6.89 -5.78 -8.45
CA ASP A 131 -8.18 -6.38 -8.81
C ASP A 131 -9.31 -5.81 -7.94
N THR A 132 -9.07 -5.69 -6.64
CA THR A 132 -10.05 -5.16 -5.69
C THR A 132 -10.35 -3.69 -5.97
N LEU A 133 -9.33 -2.86 -6.21
CA LEU A 133 -9.54 -1.44 -6.50
C LEU A 133 -10.28 -1.24 -7.83
N LEU A 134 -9.91 -1.98 -8.88
CA LEU A 134 -10.56 -1.87 -10.19
C LEU A 134 -12.03 -2.30 -10.15
N SER A 135 -12.40 -3.21 -9.24
CA SER A 135 -13.81 -3.60 -9.05
C SER A 135 -14.72 -2.45 -8.61
N VAL A 136 -14.14 -1.39 -8.05
CA VAL A 136 -14.86 -0.20 -7.55
C VAL A 136 -14.50 1.10 -8.29
N LEU A 137 -13.64 1.00 -9.32
CA LEU A 137 -13.29 2.10 -10.22
C LEU A 137 -13.57 1.70 -11.69
N PRO A 138 -14.84 1.57 -12.08
CA PRO A 138 -15.21 1.11 -13.42
C PRO A 138 -14.66 2.04 -14.51
N GLY A 139 -14.21 1.44 -15.62
CA GLY A 139 -13.65 2.18 -16.75
C GLY A 139 -12.18 2.60 -16.59
N THR A 140 -11.55 2.26 -15.46
CA THR A 140 -10.12 2.51 -15.24
C THR A 140 -9.29 1.41 -15.91
N GLU A 141 -8.32 1.81 -16.74
CA GLU A 141 -7.37 0.88 -17.35
C GLU A 141 -6.36 0.36 -16.33
N GLU A 142 -6.17 -0.96 -16.31
CA GLU A 142 -5.15 -1.59 -15.46
C GLU A 142 -3.74 -1.27 -15.97
N PRO A 143 -2.89 -0.56 -15.21
CA PRO A 143 -1.54 -0.28 -15.64
C PRO A 143 -0.66 -1.55 -15.57
N LYS A 144 0.36 -1.61 -16.44
CA LYS A 144 1.41 -2.63 -16.31
C LYS A 144 2.21 -2.41 -15.03
N VAL A 145 2.79 -3.48 -14.48
CA VAL A 145 3.66 -3.38 -13.29
C VAL A 145 4.82 -2.42 -13.54
N GLY A 146 4.98 -1.43 -12.67
CA GLY A 146 5.98 -0.36 -12.77
C GLY A 146 5.48 0.88 -13.53
N PHE A 147 4.24 0.89 -14.02
CA PHE A 147 3.67 1.99 -14.80
C PHE A 147 2.41 2.57 -14.14
N SER A 148 1.85 3.58 -14.78
CA SER A 148 0.60 4.21 -14.36
C SER A 148 -0.38 4.34 -15.52
N SER A 149 -1.67 4.42 -15.18
CA SER A 149 -2.77 4.88 -16.01
C SER A 149 -3.45 6.08 -15.36
N GLU A 150 -4.30 6.77 -16.10
CA GLU A 150 -5.16 7.81 -15.54
C GLU A 150 -6.53 7.23 -15.18
N PHE A 151 -7.14 7.78 -14.15
CA PHE A 151 -8.53 7.51 -13.78
C PHE A 151 -9.19 8.78 -13.26
N SER A 152 -10.51 8.80 -13.31
CA SER A 152 -11.31 9.91 -12.78
C SER A 152 -12.14 9.45 -11.60
N CYS A 153 -12.10 10.25 -10.53
CA CYS A 153 -12.92 10.04 -9.35
C CYS A 153 -13.34 11.40 -8.77
N MET A 154 -14.63 11.58 -8.50
CA MET A 154 -15.20 12.82 -7.97
C MET A 154 -14.85 14.07 -8.81
N GLY A 155 -14.82 13.95 -10.14
CA GLY A 155 -14.44 15.03 -11.05
C GLY A 155 -12.95 15.38 -11.07
N ARG A 156 -12.10 14.61 -10.42
CA ARG A 156 -10.64 14.77 -10.39
C ARG A 156 -9.99 13.72 -11.29
N THR A 157 -9.07 14.15 -12.15
CA THR A 157 -8.18 13.23 -12.88
C THR A 157 -6.96 12.94 -12.05
N MET A 158 -6.68 11.68 -11.82
CA MET A 158 -5.61 11.19 -10.95
C MET A 158 -4.82 10.08 -11.63
N ARG A 159 -3.63 9.77 -11.12
CA ARG A 159 -2.81 8.65 -11.58
C ARG A 159 -3.01 7.41 -10.71
N LEU A 160 -3.16 6.27 -11.35
CA LEU A 160 -3.15 4.96 -10.72
C LEU A 160 -1.83 4.25 -11.07
N PHE A 161 -0.97 4.07 -10.09
CA PHE A 161 0.28 3.32 -10.24
C PHE A 161 0.09 1.87 -9.81
N ARG A 162 0.70 0.95 -10.55
CA ARG A 162 0.81 -0.45 -10.16
C ARG A 162 2.26 -0.81 -9.90
N MET A 163 2.59 -1.07 -8.64
CA MET A 163 3.95 -1.44 -8.24
C MET A 163 4.08 -2.95 -7.99
N PRO A 164 5.28 -3.52 -8.13
CA PRO A 164 5.49 -4.91 -7.76
C PRO A 164 5.15 -5.12 -6.29
N SER A 165 4.66 -6.33 -5.96
CA SER A 165 4.37 -6.69 -4.58
C SER A 165 5.61 -6.50 -3.70
N SER A 166 5.42 -5.91 -2.53
CA SER A 166 6.45 -5.76 -1.50
C SER A 166 6.70 -7.04 -0.70
N SER A 167 5.89 -8.08 -0.89
CA SER A 167 6.12 -9.39 -0.27
C SER A 167 7.47 -9.97 -0.69
N ARG A 168 8.19 -10.60 0.24
CA ARG A 168 9.41 -11.36 -0.09
C ARG A 168 9.15 -12.60 -0.95
N ALA A 169 7.92 -13.10 -0.95
CA ALA A 169 7.52 -14.19 -1.83
C ALA A 169 7.43 -13.78 -3.31
N TYR A 170 7.38 -12.46 -3.60
CA TYR A 170 7.44 -11.95 -4.96
C TYR A 170 8.89 -12.04 -5.48
N PRO A 171 9.13 -12.75 -6.61
CA PRO A 171 10.48 -13.13 -7.05
C PRO A 171 11.25 -11.98 -7.72
N ARG A 172 11.49 -10.92 -6.97
CA ARG A 172 12.29 -9.76 -7.39
C ARG A 172 13.16 -9.29 -6.22
N PRO A 173 14.47 -9.06 -6.43
CA PRO A 173 15.37 -8.52 -5.42
C PRO A 173 14.89 -7.18 -4.85
N LEU A 174 15.28 -6.90 -3.60
CA LEU A 174 14.88 -5.67 -2.89
C LEU A 174 15.29 -4.41 -3.63
N GLU A 175 16.51 -4.36 -4.14
CA GLU A 175 17.08 -3.22 -4.86
C GLU A 175 16.34 -2.95 -6.17
N GLU A 176 15.94 -4.00 -6.88
CA GLU A 176 15.15 -3.88 -8.10
C GLU A 176 13.71 -3.39 -7.80
N LYS A 177 13.09 -3.88 -6.71
CA LYS A 177 11.81 -3.33 -6.24
C LYS A 177 11.97 -1.85 -5.94
N ALA A 178 12.99 -1.48 -5.16
CA ALA A 178 13.25 -0.09 -4.78
C ALA A 178 13.46 0.81 -6.01
N ALA A 179 14.15 0.35 -7.04
CA ALA A 179 14.34 1.11 -8.29
C ALA A 179 13.01 1.41 -8.99
N VAL A 180 12.09 0.41 -9.07
CA VAL A 180 10.76 0.61 -9.68
C VAL A 180 9.93 1.61 -8.87
N TYR A 181 9.89 1.48 -7.55
CA TYR A 181 9.18 2.42 -6.68
C TYR A 181 9.79 3.83 -6.73
N ARG A 182 11.13 3.95 -6.81
CA ARG A 182 11.81 5.25 -6.96
C ARG A 182 11.32 5.98 -8.20
N GLY A 183 11.24 5.33 -9.36
CA GLY A 183 10.73 5.94 -10.59
C GLY A 183 9.30 6.52 -10.44
N MET A 184 8.44 5.88 -9.66
CA MET A 184 7.13 6.44 -9.32
C MET A 184 7.27 7.71 -8.46
N PHE A 185 8.08 7.69 -7.41
CA PHE A 185 8.28 8.85 -6.53
C PHE A 185 8.92 10.03 -7.27
N GLU A 186 9.88 9.77 -8.17
CA GLU A 186 10.48 10.78 -9.07
C GLU A 186 9.42 11.40 -9.98
N THR A 187 8.56 10.57 -10.59
CA THR A 187 7.44 11.04 -11.43
C THR A 187 6.47 11.95 -10.67
N LEU A 188 6.30 11.73 -9.37
CA LEU A 188 5.45 12.52 -8.49
C LEU A 188 6.18 13.72 -7.87
N GLY A 189 7.48 13.88 -8.10
CA GLY A 189 8.31 14.94 -7.49
C GLY A 189 8.42 14.81 -5.97
N MET A 190 8.50 13.58 -5.46
CA MET A 190 8.57 13.28 -4.02
C MET A 190 9.98 12.87 -3.56
N VAL A 191 10.89 12.62 -4.48
CA VAL A 191 12.34 12.39 -4.30
C VAL A 191 13.13 13.13 -5.37
#